data_c2b8710c9bf08111686e1b1360923071
#
_entry.id   c2b8710c9bf08111686e1b1360923071
#
_cell.length_a   1.000
_cell.length_b   1.000
_cell.length_c   1.000
_cell.angle_alpha   90.00
_cell.angle_beta   90.00
_cell.angle_gamma   90.00
#
_symmetry.space_group_name_H-M   'P 1'
#
loop_
_entity.id
_entity.type
_entity.pdbx_description
1 polymer ?
#
loop_
_entity_poly.entity_id
_entity_poly.type
_entity_poly.pdbx_seq_one_letter_code
_entity_poly.pdbx_strand_id
1 'polypeptide(L)'
;MNKLFPIIMFCLLANHCDASENKALKLLIENRSCNGCNLSKLNLGWYNLFKVDLSGADLSESYLVNVDLSNANLSSSDLSNTYMNGANLSDATLVKTNLSGAELELADFSQALFVDVNLIEAYLLHASISEEQLNNARLCKTVLPDASTSYRDC
;
A
#
# COMPACT_ATOMS: atom_id res chain seq x y z
N MET A 1 -14.73 19.13 -4.26
CA MET A 1 -15.93 18.31 -4.52
C MET A 1 -15.50 16.86 -4.35
N ASN A 2 -15.97 16.22 -3.26
CA ASN A 2 -15.50 14.92 -2.78
C ASN A 2 -15.80 13.79 -3.77
N LYS A 3 -14.73 13.10 -4.26
CA LYS A 3 -14.85 11.85 -5.04
C LYS A 3 -15.23 10.64 -4.15
N LEU A 4 -16.03 10.86 -3.12
CA LEU A 4 -16.49 9.86 -2.15
C LEU A 4 -17.70 9.03 -2.64
N PHE A 5 -18.24 9.35 -3.83
CA PHE A 5 -19.56 8.86 -4.23
C PHE A 5 -19.65 7.45 -4.84
N PRO A 6 -18.61 6.83 -5.48
CA PRO A 6 -18.87 5.58 -6.20
C PRO A 6 -18.89 4.32 -5.34
N ILE A 7 -18.16 4.25 -4.22
CA ILE A 7 -17.97 2.97 -3.50
C ILE A 7 -19.06 2.72 -2.45
N ILE A 8 -19.48 3.74 -1.71
CA ILE A 8 -20.63 3.58 -0.77
C ILE A 8 -21.88 3.17 -1.56
N MET A 9 -22.02 3.64 -2.79
CA MET A 9 -23.16 3.28 -3.65
C MET A 9 -23.04 1.85 -4.21
N PHE A 10 -21.83 1.33 -4.45
CA PHE A 10 -21.65 -0.04 -4.93
C PHE A 10 -21.89 -1.08 -3.82
N CYS A 11 -21.48 -0.81 -2.58
CA CYS A 11 -21.79 -1.65 -1.43
C CYS A 11 -23.30 -1.67 -1.09
N LEU A 12 -23.99 -0.55 -1.25
CA LEU A 12 -25.45 -0.47 -1.02
C LEU A 12 -26.27 -1.24 -2.05
N LEU A 13 -25.74 -1.45 -3.27
CA LEU A 13 -26.45 -2.16 -4.34
C LEU A 13 -26.16 -3.67 -4.37
N ALA A 14 -25.09 -4.15 -3.73
CA ALA A 14 -24.64 -5.52 -3.84
C ALA A 14 -25.04 -6.46 -2.68
N ASN A 15 -25.63 -5.96 -1.60
CA ASN A 15 -25.99 -6.74 -0.39
C ASN A 15 -24.88 -7.68 0.15
N HIS A 16 -23.60 -7.42 -0.17
CA HIS A 16 -22.47 -8.32 0.11
C HIS A 16 -21.33 -7.63 0.86
N CYS A 17 -21.51 -6.37 1.34
CA CYS A 17 -20.52 -5.75 2.22
C CYS A 17 -20.75 -6.22 3.65
N ASP A 18 -19.76 -6.89 4.22
CA ASP A 18 -19.75 -7.22 5.64
C ASP A 18 -19.81 -5.91 6.46
N ALA A 19 -20.57 -5.92 7.54
CA ALA A 19 -20.70 -4.76 8.43
C ALA A 19 -19.36 -4.27 9.00
N SER A 20 -18.34 -5.15 9.06
CA SER A 20 -16.98 -4.84 9.48
C SER A 20 -16.20 -4.02 8.44
N GLU A 21 -16.34 -4.34 7.15
CA GLU A 21 -15.75 -3.58 6.03
C GLU A 21 -16.28 -2.15 5.97
N ASN A 22 -17.57 -1.99 6.15
CA ASN A 22 -18.22 -0.68 6.12
C ASN A 22 -17.75 0.22 7.29
N LYS A 23 -17.45 -0.39 8.45
CA LYS A 23 -16.91 0.33 9.61
C LYS A 23 -15.46 0.77 9.40
N ALA A 24 -14.60 -0.10 8.85
CA ALA A 24 -13.21 0.22 8.57
C ALA A 24 -13.07 1.31 7.51
N LEU A 25 -13.81 1.21 6.41
CA LEU A 25 -13.87 2.25 5.38
C LEU A 25 -14.35 3.60 5.92
N LYS A 26 -15.36 3.57 6.80
CA LYS A 26 -15.86 4.79 7.43
C LYS A 26 -14.81 5.46 8.30
N LEU A 27 -14.10 4.70 9.12
CA LEU A 27 -13.00 5.21 9.95
C LEU A 27 -11.88 5.80 9.09
N LEU A 28 -11.48 5.09 8.03
CA LEU A 28 -10.45 5.52 7.10
C LEU A 28 -10.79 6.88 6.45
N ILE A 29 -12.03 7.05 6.02
CA ILE A 29 -12.48 8.23 5.29
C ILE A 29 -12.73 9.41 6.23
N GLU A 30 -13.41 9.19 7.35
CA GLU A 30 -13.84 10.26 8.27
C GLU A 30 -12.70 10.73 9.19
N ASN A 31 -11.90 9.78 9.70
CA ASN A 31 -10.89 10.08 10.71
C ASN A 31 -9.46 10.13 10.14
N ARG A 32 -9.27 9.81 8.86
CA ARG A 32 -7.92 9.63 8.29
C ARG A 32 -7.03 8.68 9.10
N SER A 33 -7.64 7.68 9.73
CA SER A 33 -6.94 6.70 10.55
C SER A 33 -7.71 5.39 10.59
N CYS A 34 -7.00 4.30 10.38
CA CYS A 34 -7.51 2.94 10.48
C CYS A 34 -6.40 2.01 11.01
N ASN A 35 -5.85 2.39 12.17
CA ASN A 35 -4.79 1.64 12.83
C ASN A 35 -5.27 0.24 13.21
N GLY A 36 -4.53 -0.80 12.76
CA GLY A 36 -4.87 -2.19 13.01
C GLY A 36 -6.17 -2.69 12.35
N CYS A 37 -6.76 -1.93 11.42
CA CYS A 37 -7.98 -2.36 10.72
C CYS A 37 -7.69 -3.48 9.73
N ASN A 38 -8.70 -4.31 9.49
CA ASN A 38 -8.72 -5.20 8.34
C ASN A 38 -9.33 -4.45 7.13
N LEU A 39 -8.48 -4.21 6.13
CA LEU A 39 -8.79 -3.59 4.84
C LEU A 39 -8.39 -4.51 3.69
N SER A 40 -8.15 -5.80 3.98
CA SER A 40 -7.71 -6.77 2.98
C SER A 40 -8.75 -6.97 1.88
N LYS A 41 -8.27 -7.21 0.65
CA LYS A 41 -9.10 -7.47 -0.55
C LYS A 41 -10.02 -6.33 -0.97
N LEU A 42 -9.88 -5.13 -0.38
CA LEU A 42 -10.68 -3.98 -0.76
C LEU A 42 -10.16 -3.31 -2.03
N ASN A 43 -11.07 -2.67 -2.74
CA ASN A 43 -10.71 -1.79 -3.85
C ASN A 43 -10.63 -0.34 -3.36
N LEU A 44 -9.41 0.14 -3.19
CA LEU A 44 -9.06 1.51 -2.79
C LEU A 44 -8.28 2.25 -3.90
N GLY A 45 -8.31 1.74 -5.13
CA GLY A 45 -7.65 2.39 -6.27
C GLY A 45 -8.13 3.81 -6.49
N TRP A 46 -7.21 4.73 -6.81
CA TRP A 46 -7.47 6.16 -7.04
C TRP A 46 -7.95 6.94 -5.80
N TYR A 47 -7.96 6.34 -4.61
CA TYR A 47 -8.30 7.05 -3.39
C TYR A 47 -7.21 8.02 -2.99
N ASN A 48 -7.61 9.17 -2.46
CA ASN A 48 -6.70 10.07 -1.78
C ASN A 48 -6.64 9.70 -0.30
N LEU A 49 -5.57 8.99 0.07
CA LEU A 49 -5.24 8.58 1.44
C LEU A 49 -4.02 9.36 1.97
N PHE A 50 -3.81 10.57 1.46
CA PHE A 50 -2.75 11.47 1.91
C PHE A 50 -2.76 11.65 3.44
N LYS A 51 -1.60 11.47 4.08
CA LYS A 51 -1.42 11.59 5.55
C LYS A 51 -2.31 10.67 6.39
N VAL A 52 -2.74 9.55 5.83
CA VAL A 52 -3.52 8.58 6.60
C VAL A 52 -2.63 7.80 7.57
N ASP A 53 -3.17 7.45 8.75
CA ASP A 53 -2.54 6.47 9.64
C ASP A 53 -3.16 5.09 9.42
N LEU A 54 -2.38 4.20 8.79
CA LEU A 54 -2.68 2.80 8.52
C LEU A 54 -1.71 1.87 9.26
N SER A 55 -1.09 2.36 10.34
CA SER A 55 -0.13 1.55 11.09
C SER A 55 -0.77 0.26 11.62
N GLY A 56 -0.09 -0.87 11.39
CA GLY A 56 -0.58 -2.19 11.75
C GLY A 56 -1.82 -2.68 11.00
N ALA A 57 -2.31 -1.95 10.00
CA ALA A 57 -3.48 -2.37 9.21
C ALA A 57 -3.13 -3.55 8.28
N ASP A 58 -4.10 -4.43 8.06
CA ASP A 58 -4.07 -5.48 7.05
C ASP A 58 -4.69 -4.94 5.76
N LEU A 59 -3.88 -4.72 4.72
CA LEU A 59 -4.28 -4.33 3.37
C LEU A 59 -3.94 -5.44 2.36
N SER A 60 -3.62 -6.64 2.82
CA SER A 60 -3.19 -7.74 1.95
C SER A 60 -4.19 -8.02 0.82
N GLU A 61 -3.66 -8.37 -0.36
CA GLU A 61 -4.46 -8.68 -1.55
C GLU A 61 -5.41 -7.55 -2.01
N SER A 62 -5.27 -6.32 -1.49
CA SER A 62 -6.12 -5.18 -1.87
C SER A 62 -5.70 -4.56 -3.20
N TYR A 63 -6.64 -3.87 -3.85
CA TYR A 63 -6.41 -3.13 -5.08
C TYR A 63 -6.18 -1.65 -4.77
N LEU A 64 -4.94 -1.19 -4.93
CA LEU A 64 -4.44 0.13 -4.55
C LEU A 64 -3.82 0.87 -5.76
N VAL A 65 -4.21 0.51 -6.99
CA VAL A 65 -3.65 1.12 -8.20
C VAL A 65 -3.92 2.63 -8.21
N ASN A 66 -2.84 3.41 -8.44
CA ASN A 66 -2.87 4.88 -8.44
C ASN A 66 -3.43 5.52 -7.16
N VAL A 67 -3.34 4.85 -6.02
CA VAL A 67 -3.69 5.41 -4.72
C VAL A 67 -2.69 6.50 -4.31
N ASP A 68 -3.17 7.56 -3.67
CA ASP A 68 -2.29 8.55 -3.03
C ASP A 68 -2.13 8.22 -1.54
N LEU A 69 -1.00 7.62 -1.19
CA LEU A 69 -0.55 7.30 0.19
C LEU A 69 0.61 8.20 0.61
N SER A 70 0.79 9.35 -0.06
CA SER A 70 1.88 10.25 0.28
C SER A 70 1.76 10.76 1.73
N ASN A 71 2.90 10.78 2.43
CA ASN A 71 2.99 11.10 3.86
C ASN A 71 2.19 10.15 4.79
N ALA A 72 1.72 8.99 4.31
CA ALA A 72 1.01 8.03 5.13
C ALA A 72 1.92 7.33 6.14
N ASN A 73 1.38 6.93 7.29
CA ASN A 73 2.03 6.02 8.21
C ASN A 73 1.57 4.58 7.93
N LEU A 74 2.48 3.78 7.36
CA LEU A 74 2.28 2.37 7.03
C LEU A 74 3.11 1.44 7.93
N SER A 75 3.58 1.94 9.08
CA SER A 75 4.43 1.16 9.97
C SER A 75 3.75 -0.14 10.43
N SER A 76 4.44 -1.26 10.28
CA SER A 76 3.95 -2.60 10.63
C SER A 76 2.68 -3.04 9.90
N SER A 77 2.26 -2.36 8.84
CA SER A 77 1.13 -2.80 8.01
C SER A 77 1.50 -3.97 7.12
N ASP A 78 0.48 -4.77 6.77
CA ASP A 78 0.59 -5.83 5.78
C ASP A 78 0.00 -5.36 4.44
N LEU A 79 0.86 -5.19 3.45
CA LEU A 79 0.56 -4.84 2.06
C LEU A 79 0.96 -5.98 1.12
N SER A 80 1.05 -7.21 1.63
CA SER A 80 1.47 -8.35 0.82
C SER A 80 0.47 -8.64 -0.31
N ASN A 81 1.01 -9.01 -1.48
CA ASN A 81 0.23 -9.35 -2.68
C ASN A 81 -0.76 -8.25 -3.13
N THR A 82 -0.49 -6.99 -2.80
CA THR A 82 -1.32 -5.85 -3.24
C THR A 82 -1.01 -5.45 -4.67
N TYR A 83 -2.00 -4.86 -5.36
CA TYR A 83 -1.84 -4.23 -6.66
C TYR A 83 -1.68 -2.72 -6.45
N MET A 84 -0.43 -2.22 -6.51
CA MET A 84 -0.07 -0.83 -6.20
C MET A 84 0.61 -0.11 -7.38
N ASN A 85 0.35 -0.56 -8.59
CA ASN A 85 0.95 0.05 -9.78
C ASN A 85 0.59 1.55 -9.86
N GLY A 86 1.60 2.41 -10.00
CA GLY A 86 1.46 3.86 -10.02
C GLY A 86 1.06 4.50 -8.69
N ALA A 87 1.13 3.76 -7.56
CA ALA A 87 0.81 4.33 -6.24
C ALA A 87 1.84 5.40 -5.85
N ASN A 88 1.35 6.48 -5.21
CA ASN A 88 2.19 7.51 -4.63
C ASN A 88 2.43 7.24 -3.14
N LEU A 89 3.65 6.83 -2.80
CA LEU A 89 4.14 6.57 -1.43
C LEU A 89 5.21 7.58 -1.01
N SER A 90 5.29 8.73 -1.69
CA SER A 90 6.29 9.74 -1.37
C SER A 90 6.13 10.24 0.07
N ASP A 91 7.27 10.44 0.76
CA ASP A 91 7.30 10.84 2.18
C ASP A 91 6.58 9.89 3.15
N ALA A 92 6.14 8.71 2.71
CA ALA A 92 5.48 7.74 3.58
C ALA A 92 6.46 7.09 4.58
N THR A 93 5.93 6.62 5.71
CA THR A 93 6.70 5.89 6.72
C THR A 93 6.42 4.39 6.57
N LEU A 94 7.46 3.62 6.16
CA LEU A 94 7.39 2.18 5.96
C LEU A 94 8.34 1.44 6.93
N VAL A 95 8.08 1.54 8.22
CA VAL A 95 8.86 0.83 9.25
C VAL A 95 8.27 -0.56 9.48
N LYS A 96 9.01 -1.64 9.19
CA LYS A 96 8.56 -3.04 9.31
C LYS A 96 7.32 -3.35 8.45
N THR A 97 7.15 -2.65 7.36
CA THR A 97 6.03 -2.85 6.43
C THR A 97 6.29 -4.08 5.57
N ASN A 98 5.25 -4.90 5.39
CA ASN A 98 5.29 -6.06 4.52
C ASN A 98 4.72 -5.71 3.14
N LEU A 99 5.58 -5.69 2.11
CA LEU A 99 5.24 -5.50 0.69
C LEU A 99 5.59 -6.75 -0.15
N SER A 100 5.67 -7.93 0.49
CA SER A 100 6.05 -9.15 -0.24
C SER A 100 5.01 -9.50 -1.31
N GLY A 101 5.49 -9.82 -2.52
CA GLY A 101 4.62 -10.15 -3.65
C GLY A 101 3.80 -8.98 -4.19
N ALA A 102 4.02 -7.75 -3.73
CA ALA A 102 3.27 -6.58 -4.20
C ALA A 102 3.67 -6.18 -5.62
N GLU A 103 2.70 -5.77 -6.43
CA GLU A 103 2.90 -5.16 -7.75
C GLU A 103 3.05 -3.65 -7.59
N LEU A 104 4.28 -3.14 -7.81
CA LEU A 104 4.69 -1.77 -7.52
C LEU A 104 5.28 -1.07 -8.77
N GLU A 105 4.89 -1.52 -9.97
CA GLU A 105 5.35 -0.89 -11.20
C GLU A 105 4.99 0.60 -11.20
N LEU A 106 5.98 1.46 -11.52
CA LEU A 106 5.82 2.92 -11.53
C LEU A 106 5.43 3.54 -10.17
N ALA A 107 5.51 2.82 -9.06
CA ALA A 107 5.25 3.38 -7.73
C ALA A 107 6.32 4.42 -7.35
N ASP A 108 5.91 5.48 -6.64
CA ASP A 108 6.80 6.55 -6.18
C ASP A 108 7.07 6.42 -4.68
N PHE A 109 8.32 6.07 -4.33
CA PHE A 109 8.84 6.02 -2.95
C PHE A 109 9.76 7.19 -2.61
N SER A 110 9.72 8.27 -3.38
CA SER A 110 10.58 9.43 -3.15
C SER A 110 10.49 9.91 -1.70
N GLN A 111 11.64 10.05 -1.01
CA GLN A 111 11.74 10.46 0.39
C GLN A 111 11.00 9.56 1.40
N ALA A 112 10.46 8.43 1.02
CA ALA A 112 9.83 7.50 1.95
C ALA A 112 10.86 6.89 2.91
N LEU A 113 10.49 6.77 4.20
CA LEU A 113 11.34 6.18 5.22
C LEU A 113 11.24 4.65 5.21
N PHE A 114 12.31 3.98 4.84
CA PHE A 114 12.43 2.52 4.84
C PHE A 114 13.25 2.06 6.05
N VAL A 115 12.64 1.22 6.90
CA VAL A 115 13.32 0.50 7.98
C VAL A 115 12.73 -0.90 8.07
N ASP A 116 13.54 -1.94 7.85
CA ASP A 116 13.12 -3.34 7.91
C ASP A 116 11.94 -3.68 6.97
N VAL A 117 11.86 -3.06 5.79
CA VAL A 117 10.79 -3.30 4.82
C VAL A 117 10.98 -4.66 4.13
N ASN A 118 9.92 -5.42 3.99
CA ASN A 118 9.94 -6.69 3.26
C ASN A 118 9.45 -6.49 1.82
N LEU A 119 10.37 -6.65 0.84
CA LEU A 119 10.10 -6.59 -0.61
C LEU A 119 10.33 -7.94 -1.31
N ILE A 120 10.30 -9.04 -0.57
CA ILE A 120 10.50 -10.39 -1.15
C ILE A 120 9.43 -10.65 -2.22
N GLU A 121 9.85 -11.08 -3.41
CA GLU A 121 8.98 -11.36 -4.57
C GLU A 121 8.18 -10.15 -5.09
N ALA A 122 8.47 -8.92 -4.62
CA ALA A 122 7.83 -7.71 -5.13
C ALA A 122 8.30 -7.36 -6.55
N TYR A 123 7.45 -6.65 -7.31
CA TYR A 123 7.70 -6.21 -8.67
C TYR A 123 7.80 -4.68 -8.73
N LEU A 124 9.04 -4.14 -8.82
CA LEU A 124 9.36 -2.71 -8.74
C LEU A 124 9.72 -2.09 -10.09
N LEU A 125 9.34 -2.68 -11.21
CA LEU A 125 9.74 -2.18 -12.53
C LEU A 125 9.40 -0.69 -12.66
N HIS A 126 10.42 0.13 -13.03
CA HIS A 126 10.28 1.59 -13.18
C HIS A 126 9.82 2.35 -11.93
N ALA A 127 9.83 1.76 -10.74
CA ALA A 127 9.51 2.47 -9.51
C ALA A 127 10.59 3.50 -9.17
N SER A 128 10.18 4.63 -8.58
CA SER A 128 11.08 5.65 -8.02
C SER A 128 11.49 5.24 -6.61
N ILE A 129 12.61 4.56 -6.47
CA ILE A 129 13.16 4.07 -5.20
C ILE A 129 14.68 4.23 -5.21
N SER A 130 15.27 4.68 -4.11
CA SER A 130 16.72 4.89 -4.01
C SER A 130 17.47 3.61 -3.63
N GLU A 131 18.79 3.56 -3.93
CA GLU A 131 19.66 2.48 -3.48
C GLU A 131 19.69 2.35 -1.95
N GLU A 132 19.62 3.47 -1.21
CA GLU A 132 19.58 3.47 0.25
C GLU A 132 18.31 2.77 0.77
N GLN A 133 17.15 3.06 0.18
CA GLN A 133 15.90 2.39 0.51
C GLN A 133 15.96 0.88 0.21
N LEU A 134 16.49 0.50 -0.96
CA LEU A 134 16.69 -0.91 -1.31
C LEU A 134 17.65 -1.62 -0.35
N ASN A 135 18.70 -0.92 0.12
CA ASN A 135 19.65 -1.49 1.10
C ASN A 135 19.03 -1.70 2.50
N ASN A 136 18.00 -0.92 2.84
CA ASN A 136 17.22 -1.05 4.08
C ASN A 136 15.99 -1.98 3.95
N ALA A 137 15.86 -2.70 2.83
CA ALA A 137 14.79 -3.65 2.58
C ALA A 137 15.34 -5.07 2.40
N ARG A 138 14.49 -6.07 2.65
CA ARG A 138 14.77 -7.48 2.33
C ARG A 138 14.37 -7.78 0.90
N LEU A 139 15.31 -8.32 0.12
CA LEU A 139 15.14 -8.58 -1.31
C LEU A 139 15.45 -10.07 -1.62
N CYS A 140 14.45 -10.81 -2.05
CA CYS A 140 14.63 -12.17 -2.57
C CYS A 140 13.65 -12.38 -3.73
N LYS A 141 14.14 -12.73 -4.91
CA LYS A 141 13.36 -12.80 -6.16
C LYS A 141 12.62 -11.51 -6.48
N THR A 142 13.13 -10.37 -6.00
CA THR A 142 12.52 -9.04 -6.19
C THR A 142 12.95 -8.51 -7.54
N VAL A 143 11.99 -8.10 -8.38
CA VAL A 143 12.26 -7.40 -9.63
C VAL A 143 12.52 -5.93 -9.33
N LEU A 144 13.74 -5.47 -9.65
CA LEU A 144 14.21 -4.11 -9.41
C LEU A 144 13.72 -3.11 -10.48
N PRO A 145 13.86 -1.79 -10.27
CA PRO A 145 13.40 -0.78 -11.24
C PRO A 145 14.01 -0.88 -12.64
N ASP A 146 15.19 -1.45 -12.77
CA ASP A 146 15.93 -1.67 -14.02
C ASP A 146 15.61 -3.02 -14.71
N ALA A 147 14.58 -3.72 -14.26
CA ALA A 147 14.18 -5.06 -14.67
C ALA A 147 15.13 -6.20 -14.25
N SER A 148 16.20 -5.93 -13.53
CA SER A 148 17.03 -6.98 -12.94
C SER A 148 16.32 -7.65 -11.76
N THR A 149 16.74 -8.86 -11.40
CA THR A 149 16.17 -9.58 -10.25
C THR A 149 17.20 -9.73 -9.15
N SER A 150 16.85 -9.28 -7.94
CA SER A 150 17.70 -9.42 -6.75
C SER A 150 17.40 -10.73 -6.00
N TYR A 151 18.46 -11.43 -5.63
CA TYR A 151 18.46 -12.63 -4.78
C TYR A 151 19.26 -12.42 -3.50
N ARG A 152 19.48 -11.15 -3.11
CA ARG A 152 20.42 -10.77 -2.04
C ARG A 152 20.13 -11.45 -0.70
N ASP A 153 18.86 -11.54 -0.31
CA ASP A 153 18.45 -12.03 1.01
C ASP A 153 17.67 -13.36 0.93
N CYS A 154 17.88 -14.13 -0.14
CA CYS A 154 17.36 -15.47 -0.23
C CYS A 154 18.19 -16.44 0.62
#